data_68a07b57ad0735caeed4c93272269b94
#
_entry.id   68a07b57ad0735caeed4c93272269b94
#
_cell.length_a   1.000
_cell.length_b   1.000
_cell.length_c   1.000
_cell.angle_alpha   90.00
_cell.angle_beta   90.00
_cell.angle_gamma   90.00
#
_symmetry.space_group_name_H-M   'P 1'
#
loop_
_entity.id
_entity.type
_entity.pdbx_description
1 polymer ?
#
loop_
_entity_poly.entity_id
_entity_poly.type
_entity_poly.pdbx_seq_one_letter_code
_entity_poly.pdbx_strand_id
1 'polypeptide(L)'
;MRSLNAEQSAKWMEKGNILLHPTEGVWGLGCDPFNLKSIERVFELKGREREKKFILLFRDLDSVNLYSDMILKKSVISTFWPGHNSIIIPANKLIPEYLTYKSSFVARVSDHLPIIKLHEYLNGPFISTSANISGQDAPETLVGIIKLFSYEAVSYTHLTLPTMYT
;
A
#
# COMPACT_ATOMS: atom_id res chain seq x y z
N MET A 1 6.14 12.01 -14.24
CA MET A 1 5.57 11.80 -12.90
C MET A 1 4.78 13.04 -12.49
N ARG A 2 3.57 12.90 -11.94
CA ARG A 2 2.70 14.02 -11.54
C ARG A 2 2.36 13.91 -10.05
N SER A 3 2.23 15.07 -9.39
CA SER A 3 1.67 15.16 -8.03
C SER A 3 0.15 15.04 -8.10
N LEU A 4 -0.42 14.19 -7.26
CA LEU A 4 -1.85 13.91 -7.20
C LEU A 4 -2.37 14.13 -5.78
N ASN A 5 -3.59 14.64 -5.63
CA ASN A 5 -4.29 14.61 -4.35
C ASN A 5 -4.85 13.20 -4.06
N ALA A 6 -5.46 12.98 -2.88
CA ALA A 6 -5.94 11.66 -2.48
C ALA A 6 -7.00 11.08 -3.44
N GLU A 7 -7.97 11.87 -3.89
CA GLU A 7 -8.99 11.44 -4.85
C GLU A 7 -8.38 11.07 -6.20
N GLN A 8 -7.49 11.91 -6.72
CA GLN A 8 -6.78 11.64 -7.98
C GLN A 8 -5.89 10.41 -7.87
N SER A 9 -5.25 10.19 -6.70
CA SER A 9 -4.41 9.04 -6.42
C SER A 9 -5.23 7.74 -6.41
N ALA A 10 -6.41 7.75 -5.78
CA ALA A 10 -7.32 6.61 -5.81
C ALA A 10 -7.74 6.27 -7.25
N LYS A 11 -8.23 7.25 -8.00
CA LYS A 11 -8.58 7.08 -9.42
C LYS A 11 -7.41 6.62 -10.29
N TRP A 12 -6.19 7.03 -9.96
CA TRP A 12 -4.97 6.60 -10.64
C TRP A 12 -4.69 5.11 -10.42
N MET A 13 -4.81 4.63 -9.18
CA MET A 13 -4.64 3.21 -8.85
C MET A 13 -5.78 2.34 -9.42
N GLU A 14 -7.03 2.79 -9.38
CA GLU A 14 -8.18 2.08 -9.94
C GLU A 14 -8.04 1.82 -11.47
N LYS A 15 -7.29 2.67 -12.16
CA LYS A 15 -6.91 2.48 -13.57
C LYS A 15 -5.75 1.49 -13.77
N GLY A 16 -5.30 0.83 -12.72
CA GLY A 16 -4.20 -0.13 -12.77
C GLY A 16 -2.81 0.49 -12.76
N ASN A 17 -2.68 1.74 -12.34
CA ASN A 17 -1.39 2.42 -12.28
C ASN A 17 -0.74 2.29 -10.89
N ILE A 18 0.57 2.53 -10.85
CA ILE A 18 1.37 2.50 -9.63
C ILE A 18 1.43 3.91 -9.04
N LEU A 19 1.27 3.99 -7.73
CA LEU A 19 1.32 5.21 -6.94
C LEU A 19 2.53 5.18 -6.00
N LEU A 20 3.30 6.25 -5.99
CA LEU A 20 4.27 6.53 -4.95
C LEU A 20 3.56 7.30 -3.82
N HIS A 21 3.60 6.78 -2.61
CA HIS A 21 2.88 7.35 -1.48
C HIS A 21 3.76 7.42 -0.22
N PRO A 22 3.55 8.43 0.65
CA PRO A 22 4.22 8.49 1.93
C PRO A 22 3.70 7.41 2.88
N THR A 23 4.57 6.96 3.78
CA THR A 23 4.23 6.07 4.89
C THR A 23 4.84 6.62 6.18
N GLU A 24 4.67 5.93 7.28
CA GLU A 24 5.26 6.29 8.59
C GLU A 24 6.80 6.27 8.58
N GLY A 25 7.40 5.53 7.65
CA GLY A 25 8.85 5.38 7.52
C GLY A 25 9.35 5.90 6.18
N VAL A 26 9.59 4.98 5.24
CA VAL A 26 10.07 5.29 3.89
C VAL A 26 8.90 5.41 2.92
N TRP A 27 9.08 6.11 1.81
CA TRP A 27 8.07 6.13 0.75
C TRP A 27 7.73 4.73 0.26
N GLY A 28 6.46 4.51 -0.10
CA GLY A 28 5.94 3.26 -0.60
C GLY A 28 5.52 3.33 -2.06
N LEU A 29 5.62 2.19 -2.74
CA LEU A 29 4.95 1.92 -4.01
C LEU A 29 3.66 1.16 -3.72
N GLY A 30 2.55 1.64 -4.24
CA GLY A 30 1.23 1.04 -4.09
C GLY A 30 0.52 0.83 -5.41
N CYS A 31 -0.35 -0.16 -5.47
CA CYS A 31 -1.27 -0.38 -6.58
C CYS A 31 -2.49 -1.20 -6.13
N ASP A 32 -3.46 -1.34 -7.02
CA ASP A 32 -4.61 -2.21 -6.84
C ASP A 32 -4.16 -3.67 -6.72
N PRO A 33 -4.42 -4.37 -5.59
CA PRO A 33 -4.02 -5.75 -5.38
C PRO A 33 -4.77 -6.74 -6.27
N PHE A 34 -5.93 -6.38 -6.80
CA PHE A 34 -6.75 -7.23 -7.65
C PHE A 34 -6.45 -7.07 -9.15
N ASN A 35 -5.54 -6.16 -9.49
CA ASN A 35 -5.03 -6.00 -10.84
C ASN A 35 -3.67 -6.69 -10.98
N LEU A 36 -3.66 -7.91 -11.53
CA LEU A 36 -2.44 -8.71 -11.68
C LEU A 36 -1.35 -7.99 -12.48
N LYS A 37 -1.72 -7.23 -13.51
CA LYS A 37 -0.74 -6.46 -14.32
C LYS A 37 -0.04 -5.40 -13.48
N SER A 38 -0.75 -4.73 -12.59
CA SER A 38 -0.17 -3.74 -11.67
C SER A 38 0.78 -4.41 -10.68
N ILE A 39 0.41 -5.57 -10.14
CA ILE A 39 1.25 -6.37 -9.24
C ILE A 39 2.54 -6.80 -9.95
N GLU A 40 2.43 -7.36 -11.16
CA GLU A 40 3.59 -7.76 -11.96
C GLU A 40 4.52 -6.58 -12.24
N ARG A 41 3.93 -5.44 -12.56
CA ARG A 41 4.70 -4.21 -12.79
C ARG A 41 5.47 -3.77 -11.55
N VAL A 42 4.91 -3.88 -10.34
CA VAL A 42 5.64 -3.58 -9.09
C VAL A 42 6.80 -4.56 -8.88
N PHE A 43 6.62 -5.84 -9.17
CA PHE A 43 7.72 -6.81 -9.11
C PHE A 43 8.86 -6.44 -10.06
N GLU A 44 8.54 -6.09 -11.31
CA GLU A 44 9.53 -5.66 -12.31
C GLU A 44 10.28 -4.40 -11.87
N LEU A 45 9.56 -3.35 -11.45
CA LEU A 45 10.14 -2.09 -10.99
C LEU A 45 11.13 -2.28 -9.85
N LYS A 46 10.85 -3.23 -8.96
CA LYS A 46 11.68 -3.50 -7.79
C LYS A 46 12.78 -4.53 -8.04
N GLY A 47 12.73 -5.28 -9.15
CA GLY A 47 13.54 -6.49 -9.31
C GLY A 47 13.29 -7.48 -8.16
N ARG A 48 12.02 -7.60 -7.71
CA ARG A 48 11.65 -8.36 -6.51
C ARG A 48 11.32 -9.80 -6.85
N GLU A 49 11.77 -10.73 -6.02
CA GLU A 49 11.39 -12.15 -6.09
C GLU A 49 9.88 -12.31 -5.82
N ARG A 50 9.20 -13.13 -6.62
CA ARG A 50 7.73 -13.31 -6.57
C ARG A 50 7.24 -14.01 -5.30
N GLU A 51 8.11 -14.72 -4.62
CA GLU A 51 7.84 -15.37 -3.33
C GLU A 51 7.67 -14.38 -2.19
N LYS A 52 8.27 -13.21 -2.28
CA LYS A 52 8.16 -12.13 -1.28
C LYS A 52 6.85 -11.37 -1.47
N LYS A 53 5.83 -11.73 -0.71
CA LYS A 53 4.50 -11.11 -0.79
C LYS A 53 4.50 -9.66 -0.31
N PHE A 54 3.44 -8.94 -0.66
CA PHE A 54 3.24 -7.53 -0.31
C PHE A 54 2.38 -7.39 0.95
N ILE A 55 2.49 -6.24 1.61
CA ILE A 55 1.56 -5.83 2.65
C ILE A 55 0.33 -5.25 1.98
N LEU A 56 -0.86 -5.68 2.40
CA LEU A 56 -2.13 -5.08 2.06
C LEU A 56 -2.49 -4.05 3.12
N LEU A 57 -2.65 -2.80 2.71
CA LEU A 57 -3.14 -1.72 3.56
C LEU A 57 -4.67 -1.66 3.47
N PHE A 58 -5.31 -1.72 4.61
CA PHE A 58 -6.76 -1.69 4.77
C PHE A 58 -7.19 -0.41 5.47
N ARG A 59 -8.44 0.02 5.22
CA ARG A 59 -9.01 1.19 5.86
C ARG A 59 -9.24 0.99 7.36
N ASP A 60 -9.76 -0.17 7.74
CA ASP A 60 -10.19 -0.51 9.10
C ASP A 60 -10.24 -2.03 9.30
N LEU A 61 -10.50 -2.46 10.54
CA LEU A 61 -10.62 -3.87 10.91
C LEU A 61 -11.77 -4.57 10.18
N ASP A 62 -12.89 -3.89 9.98
CA ASP A 62 -14.05 -4.49 9.31
C ASP A 62 -13.72 -4.82 7.86
N SER A 63 -12.98 -3.95 7.18
CA SER A 63 -12.49 -4.22 5.82
C SER A 63 -11.49 -5.39 5.76
N VAL A 64 -10.65 -5.59 6.80
CA VAL A 64 -9.79 -6.78 6.89
C VAL A 64 -10.62 -8.06 7.06
N ASN A 65 -11.63 -8.02 7.92
CA ASN A 65 -12.49 -9.17 8.21
C ASN A 65 -13.26 -9.68 6.97
N LEU A 66 -13.51 -8.82 5.98
CA LEU A 66 -14.11 -9.24 4.70
C LEU A 66 -13.23 -10.25 3.93
N TYR A 67 -11.91 -10.18 4.10
CA TYR A 67 -10.93 -10.99 3.38
C TYR A 67 -10.29 -12.08 4.24
N SER A 68 -10.58 -12.09 5.53
CA SER A 68 -10.06 -13.08 6.48
C SER A 68 -10.95 -14.32 6.53
N ASP A 69 -10.32 -15.49 6.70
CA ASP A 69 -11.01 -16.75 6.98
C ASP A 69 -11.40 -16.89 8.46
N MET A 70 -11.06 -15.91 9.27
CA MET A 70 -11.41 -15.84 10.68
C MET A 70 -11.87 -14.42 11.06
N ILE A 71 -12.72 -14.31 12.07
CA ILE A 71 -13.14 -13.00 12.60
C ILE A 71 -12.12 -12.49 13.61
N LEU A 72 -11.47 -11.39 13.26
CA LEU A 72 -10.57 -10.69 14.16
C LEU A 72 -11.38 -9.80 15.11
N LYS A 73 -11.25 -10.03 16.42
CA LYS A 73 -11.98 -9.24 17.42
C LYS A 73 -11.25 -7.94 17.75
N LYS A 74 -11.98 -6.85 17.80
CA LYS A 74 -11.45 -5.52 18.12
C LYS A 74 -10.70 -5.53 19.46
N SER A 75 -11.18 -6.24 20.47
CA SER A 75 -10.54 -6.36 21.79
C SER A 75 -9.12 -6.95 21.76
N VAL A 76 -8.82 -7.76 20.73
CA VAL A 76 -7.48 -8.36 20.54
C VAL A 76 -6.61 -7.47 19.66
N ILE A 77 -7.17 -6.93 18.60
CA ILE A 77 -6.44 -6.20 17.57
C ILE A 77 -6.14 -4.75 17.94
N SER A 78 -6.93 -4.13 18.83
CA SER A 78 -6.79 -2.71 19.19
C SER A 78 -5.42 -2.31 19.78
N THR A 79 -4.63 -3.27 20.24
CA THR A 79 -3.24 -3.04 20.68
C THR A 79 -2.28 -2.83 19.50
N PHE A 80 -2.64 -3.32 18.30
CA PHE A 80 -1.79 -3.32 17.12
C PHE A 80 -2.27 -2.37 16.04
N TRP A 81 -3.59 -2.16 15.92
CA TRP A 81 -4.22 -1.36 14.88
C TRP A 81 -5.24 -0.36 15.43
N PRO A 82 -5.32 0.83 14.83
CA PRO A 82 -4.46 1.34 13.74
C PRO A 82 -3.02 1.59 14.20
N GLY A 83 -2.06 1.42 13.28
CA GLY A 83 -0.62 1.62 13.56
C GLY A 83 0.29 0.96 12.53
N HIS A 84 1.57 0.90 12.85
CA HIS A 84 2.62 0.41 11.93
C HIS A 84 2.80 -1.12 11.91
N ASN A 85 2.04 -1.87 12.72
CA ASN A 85 2.18 -3.32 12.80
C ASN A 85 1.55 -4.01 11.59
N SER A 86 2.29 -4.96 11.00
CA SER A 86 1.79 -5.86 9.98
C SER A 86 1.50 -7.22 10.59
N ILE A 87 0.33 -7.79 10.30
CA ILE A 87 -0.14 -9.05 10.87
C ILE A 87 -0.43 -10.03 9.75
N ILE A 88 0.00 -11.28 9.93
CA ILE A 88 -0.30 -12.38 9.02
C ILE A 88 -1.68 -12.93 9.37
N ILE A 89 -2.57 -13.00 8.38
CA ILE A 89 -3.96 -13.35 8.55
C ILE A 89 -4.34 -14.47 7.57
N PRO A 90 -5.02 -15.53 8.01
CA PRO A 90 -5.58 -16.53 7.11
C PRO A 90 -6.51 -15.89 6.10
N ALA A 91 -6.28 -16.19 4.81
CA ALA A 91 -7.03 -15.62 3.71
C ALA A 91 -8.28 -16.45 3.39
N ASN A 92 -9.40 -15.78 3.16
CA ASN A 92 -10.55 -16.42 2.51
C ASN A 92 -10.40 -16.34 0.97
N LYS A 93 -11.38 -16.91 0.26
CA LYS A 93 -11.39 -17.01 -1.21
C LYS A 93 -11.42 -15.68 -1.97
N LEU A 94 -11.63 -14.54 -1.28
CA LEU A 94 -11.63 -13.21 -1.91
C LEU A 94 -10.21 -12.66 -2.11
N ILE A 95 -9.22 -13.20 -1.42
CA ILE A 95 -7.80 -12.87 -1.66
C ILE A 95 -7.25 -13.80 -2.74
N PRO A 96 -6.79 -13.28 -3.89
CA PRO A 96 -6.16 -14.09 -4.92
C PRO A 96 -4.90 -14.81 -4.41
N GLU A 97 -4.66 -16.01 -4.92
CA GLU A 97 -3.54 -16.85 -4.51
C GLU A 97 -2.18 -16.17 -4.70
N TYR A 98 -2.02 -15.36 -5.75
CA TYR A 98 -0.77 -14.64 -6.00
C TYR A 98 -0.43 -13.60 -4.90
N LEU A 99 -1.38 -13.21 -4.04
CA LEU A 99 -1.16 -12.34 -2.88
C LEU A 99 -0.92 -13.12 -1.59
N THR A 100 -1.09 -14.43 -1.60
CA THR A 100 -0.99 -15.27 -0.39
C THR A 100 0.34 -16.04 -0.32
N TYR A 101 0.70 -16.38 0.91
CA TYR A 101 1.72 -17.37 1.21
C TYR A 101 1.13 -18.33 2.27
N LYS A 102 1.13 -19.64 1.98
CA LYS A 102 0.52 -20.67 2.85
C LYS A 102 -0.91 -20.29 3.28
N SER A 103 -1.75 -19.92 2.31
CA SER A 103 -3.14 -19.49 2.51
C SER A 103 -3.31 -18.32 3.47
N SER A 104 -2.31 -17.44 3.60
CA SER A 104 -2.35 -16.26 4.45
C SER A 104 -1.85 -15.04 3.69
N PHE A 105 -2.31 -13.86 4.09
CA PHE A 105 -1.85 -12.57 3.58
C PHE A 105 -1.35 -11.69 4.71
N VAL A 106 -0.61 -10.65 4.39
CA VAL A 106 -0.10 -9.68 5.36
C VAL A 106 -0.96 -8.44 5.30
N ALA A 107 -1.60 -8.09 6.40
CA ALA A 107 -2.46 -6.91 6.53
C ALA A 107 -1.85 -5.86 7.46
N ARG A 108 -2.21 -4.60 7.21
CA ARG A 108 -1.99 -3.47 8.13
C ARG A 108 -3.16 -2.51 8.02
N VAL A 109 -3.56 -1.95 9.16
CA VAL A 109 -4.43 -0.76 9.25
C VAL A 109 -3.56 0.36 9.81
N SER A 110 -3.24 1.34 8.97
CA SER A 110 -2.32 2.42 9.30
C SER A 110 -3.06 3.59 9.97
N ASP A 111 -2.39 4.27 10.88
CA ASP A 111 -2.81 5.57 11.46
C ASP A 111 -2.17 6.77 10.75
N HIS A 112 -1.38 6.52 9.70
CA HIS A 112 -0.73 7.58 8.94
C HIS A 112 -1.75 8.37 8.10
N LEU A 113 -1.85 9.67 8.35
CA LEU A 113 -2.87 10.53 7.75
C LEU A 113 -2.95 10.44 6.21
N PRO A 114 -1.84 10.42 5.44
CA PRO A 114 -1.89 10.24 4.00
C PRO A 114 -2.58 8.94 3.55
N ILE A 115 -2.34 7.85 4.27
CA ILE A 115 -2.95 6.54 3.98
C ILE A 115 -4.44 6.56 4.32
N ILE A 116 -4.82 7.16 5.46
CA ILE A 116 -6.22 7.36 5.86
C ILE A 116 -6.96 8.15 4.79
N LYS A 117 -6.40 9.28 4.35
CA LYS A 117 -6.99 10.14 3.31
C LYS A 117 -7.15 9.41 1.96
N LEU A 118 -6.21 8.56 1.59
CA LEU A 118 -6.31 7.76 0.38
C LEU A 118 -7.47 6.75 0.47
N HIS A 119 -7.65 6.12 1.63
CA HIS A 119 -8.75 5.18 1.88
C HIS A 119 -10.15 5.83 1.92
N GLU A 120 -10.26 7.15 2.04
CA GLU A 120 -11.55 7.85 1.90
C GLU A 120 -12.13 7.71 0.47
N TYR A 121 -11.26 7.46 -0.52
CA TYR A 121 -11.61 7.39 -1.95
C TYR A 121 -11.42 6.01 -2.57
N LEU A 122 -10.80 5.07 -1.87
CA LEU A 122 -10.60 3.70 -2.34
C LEU A 122 -11.73 2.78 -1.86
N ASN A 123 -12.19 1.91 -2.75
CA ASN A 123 -13.23 0.92 -2.43
C ASN A 123 -12.69 -0.36 -1.78
N GLY A 124 -11.37 -0.50 -1.63
CA GLY A 124 -10.74 -1.71 -1.09
C GLY A 124 -9.33 -1.45 -0.57
N PRO A 125 -8.61 -2.52 -0.22
CA PRO A 125 -7.22 -2.42 0.17
C PRO A 125 -6.34 -2.04 -1.03
N PHE A 126 -5.11 -1.61 -0.74
CA PHE A 126 -4.06 -1.48 -1.75
C PHE A 126 -2.77 -2.11 -1.25
N ILE A 127 -1.92 -2.59 -2.16
CA ILE A 127 -0.60 -3.07 -1.75
C ILE A 127 0.28 -1.89 -1.39
N SER A 128 1.21 -2.12 -0.46
CA SER A 128 2.30 -1.20 -0.16
C SER A 128 3.60 -1.96 0.01
N THR A 129 4.63 -1.44 -0.63
CA THR A 129 6.01 -1.92 -0.47
C THR A 129 6.95 -0.74 -0.50
N SER A 130 8.11 -0.81 0.16
CA SER A 130 9.10 0.27 0.16
C SER A 130 9.52 0.68 -1.26
N ALA A 131 9.67 1.98 -1.50
CA ALA A 131 10.03 2.54 -2.80
C ALA A 131 11.56 2.46 -3.05
N ASN A 132 12.07 1.22 -3.20
CA ASN A 132 13.47 0.91 -3.47
C ASN A 132 13.57 -0.28 -4.42
N ILE A 133 14.74 -0.45 -5.05
CA ILE A 133 15.11 -1.70 -5.71
C ILE A 133 15.32 -2.76 -4.61
N SER A 134 14.88 -3.98 -4.86
CA SER A 134 14.95 -5.06 -3.88
C SER A 134 16.40 -5.31 -3.46
N GLY A 135 16.64 -5.36 -2.14
CA GLY A 135 17.99 -5.54 -1.59
C GLY A 135 18.86 -4.28 -1.52
N GLN A 136 18.35 -3.13 -1.96
CA GLN A 136 19.03 -1.83 -1.84
C GLN A 136 18.31 -0.94 -0.81
N ASP A 137 19.01 0.02 -0.27
CA ASP A 137 18.40 1.03 0.61
C ASP A 137 17.40 1.91 -0.14
N ALA A 138 16.35 2.32 0.54
CA ALA A 138 15.40 3.26 -0.03
C ALA A 138 16.03 4.67 -0.06
N PRO A 139 15.88 5.41 -1.18
CA PRO A 139 16.31 6.80 -1.19
C PRO A 139 15.59 7.61 -0.12
N GLU A 140 16.34 8.45 0.61
CA GLU A 140 15.79 9.27 1.70
C GLU A 140 14.91 10.41 1.21
N THR A 141 15.11 10.87 -0.02
CA THR A 141 14.41 12.01 -0.58
C THR A 141 13.44 11.63 -1.68
N LEU A 142 12.32 12.36 -1.77
CA LEU A 142 11.36 12.21 -2.86
C LEU A 142 12.03 12.40 -4.24
N VAL A 143 12.97 13.34 -4.35
CA VAL A 143 13.70 13.56 -5.60
C VAL A 143 14.55 12.35 -5.99
N GLY A 144 15.20 11.71 -5.02
CA GLY A 144 15.94 10.45 -5.25
C GLY A 144 15.05 9.33 -5.73
N ILE A 145 13.87 9.18 -5.13
CA ILE A 145 12.89 8.15 -5.51
C ILE A 145 12.31 8.45 -6.90
N ILE A 146 11.98 9.72 -7.18
CA ILE A 146 11.51 10.15 -8.50
C ILE A 146 12.55 9.81 -9.58
N LYS A 147 13.83 10.05 -9.33
CA LYS A 147 14.92 9.70 -10.26
C LYS A 147 15.02 8.19 -10.47
N LEU A 148 14.87 7.40 -9.40
CA LEU A 148 14.95 5.94 -9.46
C LEU A 148 13.85 5.33 -10.35
N PHE A 149 12.63 5.90 -10.31
CA PHE A 149 11.46 5.40 -11.05
C PHE A 149 11.00 6.34 -12.17
N SER A 150 11.83 7.30 -12.61
CA SER A 150 11.46 8.38 -13.53
C SER A 150 11.02 7.92 -14.93
N TYR A 151 11.52 6.78 -15.36
CA TYR A 151 11.19 6.21 -16.69
C TYR A 151 9.87 5.43 -16.69
N GLU A 152 9.23 5.31 -15.53
CA GLU A 152 8.01 4.53 -15.37
C GLU A 152 6.79 5.44 -15.16
N ALA A 153 5.62 4.98 -15.57
CA ALA A 153 4.36 5.70 -15.40
C ALA A 153 3.89 5.64 -13.92
N VAL A 154 4.70 6.20 -13.03
CA VAL A 154 4.41 6.30 -11.60
C VAL A 154 4.06 7.75 -11.28
N SER A 155 2.95 8.00 -10.63
CA SER A 155 2.62 9.31 -10.05
C SER A 155 2.72 9.24 -8.54
N TYR A 156 2.88 10.37 -7.87
CA TYR A 156 2.98 10.40 -6.42
C TYR A 156 1.85 11.19 -5.79
N THR A 157 1.40 10.74 -4.63
CA THR A 157 0.43 11.49 -3.83
C THR A 157 1.16 12.56 -3.02
N HIS A 158 0.64 13.78 -3.06
CA HIS A 158 1.10 14.90 -2.27
C HIS A 158 -0.04 15.33 -1.36
N LEU A 159 0.16 15.16 -0.06
CA LEU A 159 -0.68 15.81 0.94
C LEU A 159 0.09 17.04 1.41
N THR A 160 -0.34 18.20 0.96
CA THR A 160 -0.03 19.43 1.68
C THR A 160 -0.69 19.32 3.04
N LEU A 161 0.10 19.22 4.09
CA LEU A 161 -0.36 19.64 5.40
C LEU A 161 -0.87 21.07 5.24
N PRO A 162 -2.06 21.43 5.75
CA PRO A 162 -2.45 22.83 5.78
C PRO A 162 -1.32 23.57 6.49
N THR A 163 -0.66 24.47 5.78
CA THR A 163 0.25 25.42 6.38
C THR A 163 -0.58 26.21 7.38
N MET A 164 -0.39 25.92 8.65
CA MET A 164 -0.88 26.81 9.69
C MET A 164 -0.05 28.08 9.55
N TYR A 165 -0.60 29.06 8.86
CA TYR A 165 -0.11 30.42 8.97
C TYR A 165 -0.40 30.88 10.40
N THR A 166 0.64 31.04 11.19
CA THR A 166 0.63 31.82 12.42
C THR A 166 0.53 33.31 12.08
#